data_a0ace96726086e46a7b42d77fcf9cada
#
_entry.id   a0ace96726086e46a7b42d77fcf9cada
#
_cell.length_a   1.000
_cell.length_b   1.000
_cell.length_c   1.000
_cell.angle_alpha   90.00
_cell.angle_beta   90.00
_cell.angle_gamma   90.00
#
_symmetry.space_group_name_H-M   'P 1'
#
loop_
_entity.id
_entity.type
_entity.pdbx_description
1 polymer ?
#
loop_
_entity_poly.entity_id
_entity_poly.type
_entity_poly.pdbx_seq_one_letter_code
_entity_poly.pdbx_strand_id
1 'polypeptide(L)'
;MYKYIWIFSLTMVFGQYDYSLEDLNSTSEYYQESVGTSYFPNQVTLHYFGHYNWGTCTARFGQLNDLYEYLDSSGYDQVKLIGVGKSQHMNWLGNWTNENNAPVCADQSG
;
A
#
# COMPACT_ATOMS: atom_id res chain seq x y z
N MET A 1 -5.50 6.99 -40.90
CA MET A 1 -5.68 8.34 -40.44
C MET A 1 -6.40 8.45 -39.14
N TYR A 2 -7.42 7.70 -38.99
CA TYR A 2 -8.25 7.77 -37.78
C TYR A 2 -7.66 7.04 -36.59
N LYS A 3 -6.64 6.27 -36.79
CA LYS A 3 -6.05 5.44 -35.74
C LYS A 3 -5.35 6.23 -34.65
N TYR A 4 -4.98 7.48 -34.92
CA TYR A 4 -4.21 8.26 -33.97
C TYR A 4 -5.05 8.83 -32.83
N ILE A 5 -6.37 8.88 -33.01
CA ILE A 5 -7.28 9.44 -32.02
C ILE A 5 -7.43 8.51 -30.81
N TRP A 6 -7.24 7.24 -31.01
CA TRP A 6 -7.42 6.23 -29.96
C TRP A 6 -6.37 6.29 -28.86
N ILE A 7 -5.19 6.80 -29.17
CA ILE A 7 -4.07 6.80 -28.24
C ILE A 7 -4.28 7.79 -27.10
N PHE A 8 -4.99 8.89 -27.37
CA PHE A 8 -5.17 9.94 -26.37
C PHE A 8 -6.13 9.55 -25.25
N SER A 9 -7.11 8.75 -25.53
CA SER A 9 -8.09 8.36 -24.50
C SER A 9 -7.51 7.42 -23.46
N LEU A 10 -6.45 6.69 -23.78
CA LEU A 10 -5.81 5.76 -22.85
C LEU A 10 -4.95 6.47 -21.81
N THR A 11 -4.35 7.62 -22.15
CA THR A 11 -3.46 8.30 -21.22
C THR A 11 -4.19 9.07 -20.15
N MET A 12 -5.51 9.30 -20.29
CA MET A 12 -6.29 10.07 -19.33
C MET A 12 -6.83 9.24 -18.18
N VAL A 13 -6.68 7.92 -18.23
CA VAL A 13 -7.23 7.02 -17.21
C VAL A 13 -6.31 6.91 -16.00
N PHE A 14 -5.04 7.26 -16.14
CA PHE A 14 -4.05 7.08 -15.09
C PHE A 14 -3.88 8.36 -14.28
N GLY A 15 -3.62 8.24 -13.00
CA GLY A 15 -3.23 9.33 -12.12
C GLY A 15 -4.32 9.85 -11.19
N GLN A 16 -5.59 9.52 -11.45
CA GLN A 16 -6.67 10.03 -10.61
C GLN A 16 -6.59 9.50 -9.18
N TYR A 17 -6.09 8.29 -9.00
CA TYR A 17 -5.98 7.64 -7.70
C TYR A 17 -4.55 7.27 -7.35
N ASP A 18 -3.59 7.87 -8.04
CA ASP A 18 -2.18 7.62 -7.76
C ASP A 18 -1.77 8.26 -6.45
N TYR A 19 -0.94 7.57 -5.71
CA TYR A 19 -0.26 8.15 -4.57
C TYR A 19 1.15 7.58 -4.48
N SER A 20 2.00 8.29 -3.77
CA SER A 20 3.37 7.86 -3.48
C SER A 20 3.69 8.36 -2.07
N LEU A 21 3.89 7.44 -1.14
CA LEU A 21 4.10 7.76 0.27
C LEU A 21 5.25 6.94 0.81
N GLU A 22 6.00 7.52 1.73
CA GLU A 22 7.13 6.85 2.36
C GLU A 22 6.66 5.66 3.19
N ASP A 23 7.33 4.54 3.06
CA ASP A 23 7.12 3.38 3.92
C ASP A 23 7.76 3.65 5.27
N LEU A 24 6.95 3.68 6.32
CA LEU A 24 7.36 3.99 7.68
C LEU A 24 7.59 2.74 8.54
N ASN A 25 7.41 1.55 7.98
CA ASN A 25 7.56 0.31 8.72
C ASN A 25 9.01 -0.18 8.65
N SER A 26 9.73 -0.07 9.77
CA SER A 26 11.14 -0.44 9.83
C SER A 26 11.40 -1.91 9.59
N THR A 27 10.39 -2.77 9.68
CA THR A 27 10.54 -4.20 9.41
C THR A 27 10.19 -4.57 7.97
N SER A 28 9.72 -3.59 7.19
CA SER A 28 9.45 -3.79 5.76
C SER A 28 10.75 -3.74 4.96
N GLU A 29 10.84 -4.55 3.92
CA GLU A 29 11.99 -4.49 3.02
C GLU A 29 12.04 -3.22 2.20
N TYR A 30 10.93 -2.47 2.17
CA TYR A 30 10.83 -1.18 1.45
C TYR A 30 10.92 0.02 2.37
N TYR A 31 11.39 -0.18 3.59
CA TYR A 31 11.47 0.88 4.59
C TYR A 31 12.18 2.11 4.04
N GLN A 32 11.56 3.28 4.21
CA GLN A 32 12.03 4.59 3.75
C GLN A 32 11.95 4.80 2.23
N GLU A 33 11.46 3.85 1.47
CA GLU A 33 11.18 4.05 0.06
C GLU A 33 9.76 4.59 -0.12
N SER A 34 9.55 5.35 -1.19
CA SER A 34 8.22 5.85 -1.53
C SER A 34 7.47 4.79 -2.30
N VAL A 35 6.43 4.24 -1.68
CA VAL A 35 5.61 3.20 -2.29
C VAL A 35 4.23 3.75 -2.64
N GLY A 36 3.51 3.06 -3.48
CA GLY A 36 2.19 3.51 -3.91
C GLY A 36 1.65 2.71 -5.07
N THR A 37 0.77 3.33 -5.82
CA THR A 37 0.02 2.65 -6.87
C THR A 37 0.88 2.20 -8.04
N SER A 38 2.00 2.85 -8.30
CA SER A 38 2.86 2.51 -9.44
C SER A 38 4.23 1.95 -9.03
N TYR A 39 4.45 1.73 -7.74
CA TYR A 39 5.75 1.26 -7.27
C TYR A 39 6.02 -0.20 -7.63
N PHE A 40 4.98 -1.03 -7.69
CA PHE A 40 5.11 -2.46 -7.98
C PHE A 40 4.53 -2.77 -9.37
N PRO A 41 5.26 -2.48 -10.46
CA PRO A 41 4.75 -2.73 -11.80
C PRO A 41 4.55 -4.23 -12.04
N ASN A 42 3.49 -4.57 -12.76
CA ASN A 42 3.16 -5.96 -13.12
C ASN A 42 2.87 -6.85 -11.91
N GLN A 43 2.45 -6.25 -10.78
CA GLN A 43 2.10 -6.99 -9.58
C GLN A 43 0.72 -6.57 -9.08
N VAL A 44 0.08 -7.45 -8.33
CA VAL A 44 -1.17 -7.12 -7.67
C VAL A 44 -0.85 -6.43 -6.36
N THR A 45 -1.34 -5.22 -6.17
CA THR A 45 -1.14 -4.47 -4.94
C THR A 45 -2.47 -4.28 -4.24
N LEU A 46 -2.54 -4.75 -3.00
CA LEU A 46 -3.70 -4.55 -2.14
C LEU A 46 -3.42 -3.34 -1.25
N HIS A 47 -4.30 -2.35 -1.32
CA HIS A 47 -4.17 -1.11 -0.55
C HIS A 47 -5.20 -1.12 0.56
N TYR A 48 -4.75 -1.11 1.81
CA TYR A 48 -5.64 -1.12 2.97
C TYR A 48 -5.61 0.25 3.64
N PHE A 49 -6.75 0.92 3.64
CA PHE A 49 -6.90 2.25 4.26
C PHE A 49 -7.66 2.08 5.57
N GLY A 50 -7.11 2.62 6.65
CA GLY A 50 -7.75 2.47 7.95
C GLY A 50 -7.15 3.41 8.99
N HIS A 51 -7.56 3.19 10.23
CA HIS A 51 -7.15 4.00 11.38
C HIS A 51 -6.21 3.19 12.27
N TYR A 52 -5.04 3.73 12.56
CA TYR A 52 -4.01 3.00 13.32
C TYR A 52 -4.48 2.61 14.74
N ASN A 53 -5.41 3.36 15.32
CA ASN A 53 -5.84 3.11 16.69
C ASN A 53 -7.18 2.37 16.80
N TRP A 54 -7.80 2.02 15.70
CA TRP A 54 -9.05 1.24 15.75
C TRP A 54 -8.71 -0.25 15.77
N GLY A 55 -9.19 -0.95 16.82
CA GLY A 55 -8.88 -2.37 16.98
C GLY A 55 -9.30 -3.22 15.80
N THR A 56 -10.44 -2.91 15.19
CA THR A 56 -10.91 -3.62 14.00
C THR A 56 -9.95 -3.42 12.83
N CYS A 57 -9.45 -2.20 12.63
CA CYS A 57 -8.51 -1.92 11.55
C CYS A 57 -7.17 -2.62 11.80
N THR A 58 -6.70 -2.60 13.04
CA THR A 58 -5.46 -3.27 13.42
C THR A 58 -5.57 -4.78 13.18
N ALA A 59 -6.68 -5.38 13.59
CA ALA A 59 -6.90 -6.81 13.39
C ALA A 59 -6.96 -7.18 11.91
N ARG A 60 -7.64 -6.36 11.11
CA ARG A 60 -7.74 -6.60 9.67
C ARG A 60 -6.41 -6.48 8.98
N PHE A 61 -5.63 -5.46 9.33
CA PHE A 61 -4.32 -5.29 8.71
C PHE A 61 -3.41 -6.47 9.07
N GLY A 62 -3.46 -6.94 10.31
CA GLY A 62 -2.70 -8.13 10.72
C GLY A 62 -3.08 -9.36 9.92
N GLN A 63 -4.38 -9.57 9.70
CA GLN A 63 -4.86 -10.70 8.90
C GLN A 63 -4.39 -10.59 7.44
N LEU A 64 -4.43 -9.40 6.87
CA LEU A 64 -3.95 -9.18 5.51
C LEU A 64 -2.44 -9.39 5.42
N ASN A 65 -1.70 -8.96 6.45
CA ASN A 65 -0.26 -9.17 6.48
C ASN A 65 0.09 -10.66 6.58
N ASP A 66 -0.68 -11.42 7.36
CA ASP A 66 -0.49 -12.87 7.46
C ASP A 66 -0.72 -13.54 6.09
N LEU A 67 -1.74 -13.11 5.38
CA LEU A 67 -2.00 -13.60 4.02
C LEU A 67 -0.86 -13.23 3.07
N TYR A 68 -0.38 -12.00 3.17
CA TYR A 68 0.73 -11.51 2.35
C TYR A 68 1.98 -12.37 2.56
N GLU A 69 2.33 -12.64 3.83
CA GLU A 69 3.48 -13.49 4.15
C GLU A 69 3.27 -14.93 3.68
N TYR A 70 2.07 -15.45 3.84
CA TYR A 70 1.75 -16.80 3.39
C TYR A 70 1.91 -16.92 1.87
N LEU A 71 1.38 -15.97 1.11
CA LEU A 71 1.48 -15.99 -0.34
C LEU A 71 2.93 -15.88 -0.80
N ASP A 72 3.70 -15.00 -0.18
CA ASP A 72 5.10 -14.81 -0.52
C ASP A 72 5.90 -16.08 -0.29
N SER A 73 5.71 -16.70 0.87
CA SER A 73 6.43 -17.96 1.21
C SER A 73 5.97 -19.15 0.37
N SER A 74 4.78 -19.05 -0.24
CA SER A 74 4.24 -20.11 -1.10
C SER A 74 4.61 -19.91 -2.56
N GLY A 75 5.41 -18.91 -2.88
CA GLY A 75 5.85 -18.65 -4.25
C GLY A 75 5.01 -17.63 -5.01
N TYR A 76 3.99 -17.04 -4.39
CA TYR A 76 3.15 -16.02 -5.01
C TYR A 76 3.66 -14.63 -4.62
N ASP A 77 4.88 -14.32 -5.00
CA ASP A 77 5.56 -13.06 -4.64
C ASP A 77 5.08 -11.87 -5.49
N GLN A 78 4.11 -12.07 -6.35
CA GLN A 78 3.53 -11.01 -7.18
C GLN A 78 2.43 -10.23 -6.48
N VAL A 79 2.08 -10.60 -5.24
CA VAL A 79 1.06 -9.91 -4.46
C VAL A 79 1.74 -9.07 -3.40
N LYS A 80 1.40 -7.78 -3.35
CA LYS A 80 1.97 -6.83 -2.39
C LYS A 80 0.84 -6.20 -1.58
N LEU A 81 1.17 -5.82 -0.35
CA LEU A 81 0.23 -5.17 0.57
C LEU A 81 0.83 -3.84 1.00
N ILE A 82 0.02 -2.78 0.98
CA ILE A 82 0.38 -1.48 1.52
C ILE A 82 -0.74 -1.04 2.45
N GLY A 83 -0.39 -0.71 3.69
CA GLY A 83 -1.33 -0.12 4.64
C GLY A 83 -1.17 1.39 4.65
N VAL A 84 -2.28 2.12 4.65
CA VAL A 84 -2.27 3.58 4.65
C VAL A 84 -3.21 4.10 5.75
N GLY A 85 -2.66 4.87 6.68
CA GLY A 85 -3.44 5.59 7.68
C GLY A 85 -3.22 7.07 7.53
N LYS A 86 -3.70 7.84 8.50
CA LYS A 86 -3.58 9.31 8.49
C LYS A 86 -2.39 9.77 9.32
N SER A 87 -1.69 10.79 8.85
CA SER A 87 -0.54 11.32 9.57
C SER A 87 -0.90 11.88 10.95
N GLN A 88 -2.12 12.36 11.12
CA GLN A 88 -2.58 12.87 12.41
C GLN A 88 -2.71 11.76 13.47
N HIS A 89 -2.65 10.50 13.06
CA HIS A 89 -2.75 9.36 13.97
C HIS A 89 -1.43 8.61 14.12
N MET A 90 -0.32 9.27 13.83
CA MET A 90 1.02 8.64 13.86
C MET A 90 1.40 8.11 15.24
N ASN A 91 0.81 8.64 16.32
CA ASN A 91 1.08 8.14 17.66
C ASN A 91 0.76 6.65 17.81
N TRP A 92 -0.11 6.13 16.97
CA TRP A 92 -0.55 4.74 17.02
C TRP A 92 -0.01 3.91 15.87
N LEU A 93 0.95 4.43 15.13
CA LEU A 93 1.54 3.74 13.98
C LEU A 93 2.05 2.34 14.36
N GLY A 94 2.61 2.21 15.56
CA GLY A 94 3.15 0.94 16.04
C GLY A 94 2.13 -0.19 16.05
N ASN A 95 0.84 0.12 16.16
CA ASN A 95 -0.20 -0.92 16.12
C ASN A 95 -0.20 -1.66 14.79
N TRP A 96 0.22 -1.01 13.71
CA TRP A 96 0.26 -1.61 12.39
C TRP A 96 1.66 -2.09 11.98
N THR A 97 2.71 -1.54 12.58
CA THR A 97 4.08 -1.92 12.22
C THR A 97 4.63 -3.03 13.11
N ASN A 98 4.13 -3.17 14.34
CA ASN A 98 4.56 -4.24 15.22
C ASN A 98 4.08 -5.57 14.67
N GLU A 99 5.01 -6.51 14.51
CA GLU A 99 4.73 -7.89 14.06
C GLU A 99 4.25 -7.99 12.60
N ASN A 100 4.20 -6.88 11.86
CA ASN A 100 3.84 -6.89 10.43
C ASN A 100 5.03 -6.40 9.61
N ASN A 101 5.22 -6.99 8.43
CA ASN A 101 6.34 -6.64 7.57
C ASN A 101 5.94 -5.92 6.28
N ALA A 102 4.65 -5.73 6.05
CA ALA A 102 4.19 -4.99 4.88
C ALA A 102 4.46 -3.49 5.04
N PRO A 103 4.63 -2.75 3.94
CA PRO A 103 4.73 -1.30 4.01
C PRO A 103 3.55 -0.66 4.69
N VAL A 104 3.82 0.35 5.52
CA VAL A 104 2.80 1.15 6.20
C VAL A 104 3.13 2.62 5.98
N CYS A 105 2.18 3.35 5.45
CA CYS A 105 2.34 4.75 5.08
C CYS A 105 1.35 5.64 5.81
N ALA A 106 1.64 6.93 5.84
CA ALA A 106 0.75 7.93 6.46
C ALA A 106 0.38 8.99 5.42
N ASP A 107 -0.92 9.11 5.18
CA ASP A 107 -1.46 10.11 4.27
C ASP A 107 -1.57 11.45 5.02
N GLN A 108 -0.98 12.50 4.45
CA GLN A 108 -0.99 13.82 5.05
C GLN A 108 -2.17 14.68 4.60
N SER A 109 -2.92 14.23 3.62
CA SER A 109 -4.10 14.97 3.18
C SER A 109 -5.21 14.85 4.22
N GLY A 110 -5.82 15.96 4.54
CA GLY A 110 -6.72 16.16 5.64
C GLY A 110 -7.91 15.27 5.86
#